data_5a5df9d781a4bf17b3f31aef3530dc48
#
_entry.id   5a5df9d781a4bf17b3f31aef3530dc48
#
_cell.length_a   1.000
_cell.length_b   1.000
_cell.length_c   1.000
_cell.angle_alpha   90.00
_cell.angle_beta   90.00
_cell.angle_gamma   90.00
#
_symmetry.space_group_name_H-M   'P 1'
#
loop_
_entity.id
_entity.type
_entity.pdbx_description
1 polymer ?
#
loop_
_entity_poly.entity_id
_entity_poly.type
_entity_poly.pdbx_seq_one_letter_code
_entity_poly.pdbx_strand_id
1 'polypeptide(L)'
;MNKKLIKIRKLYQATIDGGDPSKFHLKCDNIENTIVIIKSKGLRRFGGFTPIPWTSNRGWINDPSLKSFIFSLDHKKIYYLKNVGYRSVYHRKDFGPCFGDGHDIGIVGNLIKENTLYTYQSQSYDYKGDKYSLSEY
;
A
#
# COMPACT_ATOMS: atom_id res chain seq x y z
N MET A 1 -8.92 -7.79 -21.57
CA MET A 1 -9.47 -6.46 -21.93
C MET A 1 -8.60 -5.38 -21.31
N ASN A 2 -7.98 -4.55 -22.13
CA ASN A 2 -7.17 -3.43 -21.64
C ASN A 2 -8.10 -2.33 -21.09
N LYS A 3 -8.08 -2.15 -19.78
CA LYS A 3 -8.80 -1.05 -19.15
C LYS A 3 -8.03 0.26 -19.37
N LYS A 4 -8.64 1.22 -20.00
CA LYS A 4 -8.07 2.56 -20.14
C LYS A 4 -8.25 3.32 -18.84
N LEU A 5 -7.19 3.93 -18.33
CA LEU A 5 -7.27 4.86 -17.20
C LEU A 5 -8.04 6.11 -17.67
N ILE A 6 -9.18 6.40 -17.03
CA ILE A 6 -10.05 7.52 -17.41
C ILE A 6 -9.80 8.73 -16.53
N LYS A 7 -9.64 8.53 -15.21
CA LYS A 7 -9.47 9.61 -14.24
C LYS A 7 -8.82 9.10 -12.95
N ILE A 8 -7.97 9.93 -12.36
CA ILE A 8 -7.48 9.76 -10.99
C ILE A 8 -8.04 10.90 -10.13
N ARG A 9 -8.57 10.56 -8.95
CA ARG A 9 -9.04 11.51 -7.96
C ARG A 9 -8.25 11.35 -6.68
N LYS A 10 -7.72 12.45 -6.14
CA LYS A 10 -7.09 12.45 -4.82
C LYS A 10 -8.16 12.30 -3.74
N LEU A 11 -8.04 11.25 -2.92
CA LEU A 11 -8.94 10.98 -1.79
C LEU A 11 -8.38 11.54 -0.48
N TYR A 12 -7.08 11.38 -0.28
CA TYR A 12 -6.42 11.66 0.99
C TYR A 12 -4.97 12.08 0.78
N GLN A 13 -4.51 12.99 1.61
CA GLN A 13 -3.09 13.39 1.68
C GLN A 13 -2.72 13.68 3.13
N ALA A 14 -1.86 12.86 3.73
CA ALA A 14 -1.51 12.91 5.15
C ALA A 14 -1.00 14.28 5.62
N THR A 15 -0.21 14.96 4.81
CA THR A 15 0.35 16.28 5.14
C THR A 15 -0.68 17.42 5.10
N ILE A 16 -1.85 17.20 4.52
CA ILE A 16 -2.94 18.18 4.43
C ILE A 16 -4.10 17.79 5.35
N ASP A 17 -4.51 16.53 5.27
CA ASP A 17 -5.70 16.02 5.97
C ASP A 17 -5.41 15.56 7.40
N GLY A 18 -4.15 15.42 7.76
CA GLY A 18 -3.69 14.90 9.03
C GLY A 18 -3.18 13.47 8.94
N GLY A 19 -2.17 13.14 9.76
CA GLY A 19 -1.48 11.84 9.73
C GLY A 19 -2.11 10.75 10.58
N ASP A 20 -3.14 11.05 11.37
CA ASP A 20 -3.82 10.03 12.16
C ASP A 20 -4.50 9.00 11.24
N PRO A 21 -4.35 7.68 11.49
CA PRO A 21 -4.98 6.65 10.65
C PRO A 21 -6.49 6.82 10.48
N SER A 22 -7.18 7.38 11.48
CA SER A 22 -8.61 7.66 11.38
C SER A 22 -8.95 8.60 10.21
N LYS A 23 -8.06 9.52 9.87
CA LYS A 23 -8.24 10.44 8.74
C LYS A 23 -8.13 9.72 7.39
N PHE A 24 -7.18 8.80 7.30
CA PHE A 24 -7.05 7.91 6.14
C PHE A 24 -8.32 7.06 5.97
N HIS A 25 -8.76 6.38 7.01
CA HIS A 25 -9.94 5.52 6.97
C HIS A 25 -11.23 6.30 6.67
N LEU A 26 -11.39 7.48 7.27
CA LEU A 26 -12.55 8.34 6.99
C LEU A 26 -12.71 8.65 5.50
N LYS A 27 -11.61 8.85 4.79
CA LYS A 27 -11.60 9.26 3.38
C LYS A 27 -11.46 8.12 2.39
N CYS A 28 -10.89 7.00 2.79
CA CYS A 28 -10.52 5.91 1.88
C CYS A 28 -11.32 4.63 2.07
N ASP A 29 -11.93 4.40 3.23
CA ASP A 29 -12.72 3.18 3.48
C ASP A 29 -13.87 3.06 2.50
N ASN A 30 -14.18 1.82 2.11
CA ASN A 30 -15.22 1.44 1.17
C ASN A 30 -15.01 1.94 -0.28
N ILE A 31 -13.81 2.40 -0.62
CA ILE A 31 -13.47 2.82 -1.99
C ILE A 31 -12.55 1.78 -2.62
N GLU A 32 -12.99 1.25 -3.74
CA GLU A 32 -12.25 0.29 -4.55
C GLU A 32 -11.23 0.96 -5.48
N ASN A 33 -10.26 0.18 -5.96
CA ASN A 33 -9.30 0.60 -6.98
C ASN A 33 -8.51 1.85 -6.56
N THR A 34 -7.86 1.76 -5.41
CA THR A 34 -7.04 2.84 -4.88
C THR A 34 -5.56 2.62 -5.15
N ILE A 35 -4.87 3.71 -5.40
CA ILE A 35 -3.40 3.75 -5.47
C ILE A 35 -2.88 4.59 -4.31
N VAL A 36 -1.88 4.06 -3.62
CA VAL A 36 -1.19 4.75 -2.52
C VAL A 36 0.20 5.14 -3.01
N ILE A 37 0.58 6.38 -2.81
CA ILE A 37 1.92 6.89 -3.13
C ILE A 37 2.53 7.44 -1.85
N ILE A 38 3.73 6.96 -1.54
CA ILE A 38 4.47 7.32 -0.35
C ILE A 38 5.81 7.93 -0.76
N LYS A 39 6.17 9.04 -0.13
CA LYS A 39 7.52 9.58 -0.17
C LYS A 39 8.12 9.42 1.23
N SER A 40 9.14 8.58 1.35
CA SER A 40 9.82 8.34 2.62
C SER A 40 10.73 9.51 3.01
N LYS A 41 11.19 9.53 4.26
CA LYS A 41 12.18 10.50 4.75
C LYS A 41 13.49 10.45 3.93
N GLY A 42 13.88 9.26 3.48
CA GLY A 42 15.02 9.06 2.57
C GLY A 42 14.74 9.47 1.11
N LEU A 43 13.63 10.16 0.85
CA LEU A 43 13.20 10.66 -0.46
C LEU A 43 12.83 9.57 -1.48
N ARG A 44 12.68 8.33 -1.07
CA ARG A 44 12.22 7.24 -1.95
C ARG A 44 10.71 7.35 -2.18
N ARG A 45 10.30 7.16 -3.42
CA ARG A 45 8.90 7.21 -3.84
C ARG A 45 8.45 5.83 -4.28
N PHE A 46 7.48 5.30 -3.58
CA PHE A 46 6.94 3.97 -3.81
C PHE A 46 5.48 3.90 -3.35
N GLY A 47 4.85 2.78 -3.54
CA GLY A 47 3.49 2.61 -3.10
C GLY A 47 2.88 1.30 -3.55
N GLY A 48 1.57 1.26 -3.58
CA GLY A 48 0.83 0.06 -3.97
C GLY A 48 -0.54 0.39 -4.54
N PHE A 49 -1.04 -0.52 -5.32
CA PHE A 49 -2.41 -0.53 -5.84
C PHE A 49 -3.17 -1.72 -5.28
N THR A 50 -4.42 -1.51 -4.93
CA THR A 50 -5.33 -2.59 -4.58
C THR A 50 -6.73 -2.33 -5.15
N PRO A 51 -7.38 -3.35 -5.74
CA PRO A 51 -8.79 -3.27 -6.09
C PRO A 51 -9.69 -3.44 -4.86
N ILE A 52 -9.15 -3.96 -3.75
CA ILE A 52 -9.89 -4.23 -2.52
C ILE A 52 -10.22 -2.91 -1.82
N PRO A 53 -11.49 -2.66 -1.46
CA PRO A 53 -11.85 -1.48 -0.69
C PRO A 53 -11.24 -1.54 0.71
N TRP A 54 -10.67 -0.44 1.17
CA TRP A 54 -10.15 -0.33 2.53
C TRP A 54 -11.27 -0.45 3.56
N THR A 55 -10.94 -1.01 4.71
CA THR A 55 -11.82 -1.06 5.89
C THR A 55 -11.00 -0.88 7.16
N SER A 56 -11.68 -0.68 8.29
CA SER A 56 -10.99 -0.42 9.57
C SER A 56 -10.78 -1.67 10.43
N ASN A 57 -11.40 -2.81 10.12
CA ASN A 57 -11.50 -3.92 11.08
C ASN A 57 -11.42 -5.34 10.47
N ARG A 58 -10.93 -5.53 9.26
CA ARG A 58 -10.98 -6.86 8.63
C ARG A 58 -9.68 -7.67 8.70
N GLY A 59 -8.60 -7.07 9.21
CA GLY A 59 -7.31 -7.74 9.27
C GLY A 59 -6.72 -8.02 7.88
N TRP A 60 -6.16 -9.20 7.71
CA TRP A 60 -5.56 -9.63 6.45
C TRP A 60 -6.61 -10.00 5.41
N ILE A 61 -6.45 -9.50 4.20
CA ILE A 61 -7.35 -9.77 3.08
C ILE A 61 -6.55 -10.20 1.86
N ASN A 62 -7.05 -11.26 1.21
CA ASN A 62 -6.53 -11.74 -0.06
C ASN A 62 -7.19 -10.97 -1.22
N ASP A 63 -6.46 -10.86 -2.31
CA ASP A 63 -7.00 -10.35 -3.57
C ASP A 63 -7.13 -11.50 -4.57
N PRO A 64 -8.33 -12.08 -4.73
CA PRO A 64 -8.52 -13.20 -5.65
C PRO A 64 -8.39 -12.82 -7.13
N SER A 65 -8.43 -11.52 -7.45
CA SER A 65 -8.25 -11.03 -8.82
C SER A 65 -6.78 -10.97 -9.25
N LEU A 66 -5.83 -11.05 -8.31
CA LEU A 66 -4.39 -10.87 -8.53
C LEU A 66 -4.00 -9.53 -9.16
N LYS A 67 -4.81 -8.50 -9.00
CA LYS A 67 -4.56 -7.17 -9.56
C LYS A 67 -3.77 -6.26 -8.64
N SER A 68 -3.66 -6.61 -7.36
CA SER A 68 -2.85 -5.87 -6.41
C SER A 68 -1.37 -5.93 -6.79
N PHE A 69 -0.70 -4.81 -6.70
CA PHE A 69 0.74 -4.71 -6.89
C PHE A 69 1.33 -3.62 -6.02
N ILE A 70 2.62 -3.73 -5.76
CA ILE A 70 3.42 -2.67 -5.15
C ILE A 70 4.48 -2.21 -6.16
N PHE A 71 4.99 -1.00 -5.99
CA PHE A 71 5.88 -0.40 -6.96
C PHE A 71 6.91 0.55 -6.34
N SER A 72 8.03 0.69 -7.03
CA SER A 72 9.00 1.77 -6.81
C SER A 72 8.99 2.71 -8.01
N LEU A 73 8.70 3.98 -7.79
CA LEU A 73 8.75 4.99 -8.85
C LEU A 73 10.19 5.32 -9.22
N ASP A 74 11.08 5.37 -8.23
CA ASP A 74 12.48 5.73 -8.46
C ASP A 74 13.22 4.67 -9.27
N HIS A 75 12.91 3.40 -9.05
CA HIS A 75 13.51 2.27 -9.78
C HIS A 75 12.67 1.79 -10.97
N LYS A 76 11.49 2.39 -11.19
CA LYS A 76 10.57 2.01 -12.27
C LYS A 76 10.25 0.51 -12.27
N LYS A 77 9.98 -0.04 -11.09
CA LYS A 77 9.69 -1.45 -10.88
C LYS A 77 8.29 -1.65 -10.32
N ILE A 78 7.65 -2.74 -10.76
CA ILE A 78 6.35 -3.20 -10.28
C ILE A 78 6.51 -4.64 -9.82
N TYR A 79 5.97 -4.94 -8.63
CA TYR A 79 5.97 -6.27 -8.03
C TYR A 79 4.53 -6.74 -7.85
N TYR A 80 4.16 -7.79 -8.55
CA TYR A 80 2.81 -8.33 -8.52
C TYR A 80 2.62 -9.33 -7.40
N LEU A 81 1.37 -9.49 -6.96
CA LEU A 81 0.97 -10.51 -6.00
C LEU A 81 1.26 -11.91 -6.59
N LYS A 82 1.88 -12.79 -5.79
CA LYS A 82 2.32 -14.12 -6.28
C LYS A 82 1.18 -15.03 -6.65
N ASN A 83 0.18 -15.14 -5.78
CA ASN A 83 -1.04 -15.92 -6.03
C ASN A 83 -2.17 -15.54 -5.07
N VAL A 84 -3.35 -16.11 -5.28
CA VAL A 84 -4.57 -15.83 -4.51
C VAL A 84 -4.51 -16.25 -3.04
N GLY A 85 -3.60 -17.14 -2.68
CA GLY A 85 -3.44 -17.60 -1.30
C GLY A 85 -2.66 -16.62 -0.42
N TYR A 86 -1.97 -15.65 -1.02
CA TYR A 86 -1.20 -14.66 -0.28
C TYR A 86 -2.05 -13.45 0.12
N ARG A 87 -1.76 -12.93 1.30
CA ARG A 87 -2.41 -11.73 1.84
C ARG A 87 -1.92 -10.49 1.11
N SER A 88 -2.83 -9.76 0.48
CA SER A 88 -2.48 -8.60 -0.33
C SER A 88 -2.45 -7.31 0.46
N VAL A 89 -3.39 -7.12 1.37
CA VAL A 89 -3.54 -5.92 2.21
C VAL A 89 -3.90 -6.28 3.64
N TYR A 90 -3.65 -5.34 4.56
CA TYR A 90 -4.00 -5.44 5.96
C TYR A 90 -4.86 -4.26 6.39
N HIS A 91 -6.00 -4.53 7.01
CA HIS A 91 -7.01 -3.54 7.38
C HIS A 91 -7.17 -3.47 8.89
N ARG A 92 -6.76 -2.35 9.46
CA ARG A 92 -6.89 -2.08 10.87
C ARG A 92 -7.01 -0.59 11.13
N LYS A 93 -7.86 -0.21 12.10
CA LYS A 93 -8.18 1.21 12.40
C LYS A 93 -6.99 2.07 12.84
N ASP A 94 -5.98 1.45 13.45
CA ASP A 94 -4.77 2.09 13.95
C ASP A 94 -3.59 2.02 12.97
N PHE A 95 -3.81 1.46 11.78
CA PHE A 95 -2.84 1.40 10.70
C PHE A 95 -3.30 2.26 9.53
N GLY A 96 -2.35 2.90 8.85
CA GLY A 96 -2.55 3.44 7.51
C GLY A 96 -2.56 2.33 6.46
N PRO A 97 -2.34 2.66 5.20
CA PRO A 97 -2.30 1.67 4.13
C PRO A 97 -1.18 0.65 4.36
N CYS A 98 -1.54 -0.63 4.31
CA CYS A 98 -0.62 -1.75 4.48
C CYS A 98 -0.81 -2.77 3.38
N PHE A 99 0.30 -3.20 2.78
CA PHE A 99 0.36 -4.21 1.72
C PHE A 99 1.26 -5.37 2.15
N GLY A 100 0.81 -6.58 1.88
CA GLY A 100 1.59 -7.81 2.07
C GLY A 100 1.56 -8.39 3.48
N ASP A 101 1.79 -9.70 3.55
CA ASP A 101 1.88 -10.46 4.80
C ASP A 101 3.27 -10.23 5.43
N GLY A 102 3.30 -9.52 6.53
CA GLY A 102 4.54 -9.05 7.16
C GLY A 102 4.93 -7.64 6.72
N HIS A 103 4.05 -6.97 5.99
CA HIS A 103 4.15 -5.56 5.60
C HIS A 103 5.27 -5.26 4.60
N ASP A 104 5.07 -5.63 3.33
CA ASP A 104 5.87 -5.06 2.23
C ASP A 104 5.82 -3.53 2.26
N ILE A 105 4.66 -3.00 2.60
CA ILE A 105 4.45 -1.61 3.01
C ILE A 105 3.55 -1.63 4.23
N GLY A 106 3.97 -1.03 5.33
CA GLY A 106 3.16 -0.89 6.54
C GLY A 106 3.35 0.48 7.19
N ILE A 107 2.25 1.16 7.45
CA ILE A 107 2.26 2.40 8.20
C ILE A 107 1.46 2.19 9.48
N VAL A 108 2.16 2.18 10.61
CA VAL A 108 1.59 1.93 11.93
C VAL A 108 1.51 3.22 12.72
N GLY A 109 0.30 3.62 13.08
CA GLY A 109 0.08 4.87 13.80
C GLY A 109 0.11 6.09 12.86
N ASN A 110 0.62 7.21 13.33
CA ASN A 110 0.55 8.48 12.62
C ASN A 110 1.41 8.49 11.35
N LEU A 111 0.78 8.73 10.19
CA LEU A 111 1.38 8.60 8.86
C LEU A 111 2.45 9.66 8.54
N ILE A 112 2.59 10.71 9.34
CA ILE A 112 3.58 11.76 9.14
C ILE A 112 4.64 11.80 10.24
N LYS A 113 4.54 10.96 11.26
CA LYS A 113 5.56 10.84 12.31
C LYS A 113 6.70 9.92 11.87
N GLU A 114 7.84 10.10 12.49
CA GLU A 114 8.99 9.20 12.30
C GLU A 114 8.72 7.80 12.85
N ASN A 115 9.42 6.82 12.27
CA ASN A 115 9.40 5.41 12.71
C ASN A 115 8.02 4.74 12.64
N THR A 116 7.15 5.18 11.75
CA THR A 116 5.84 4.57 11.52
C THR A 116 5.76 3.78 10.22
N LEU A 117 6.68 4.02 9.30
CA LEU A 117 6.76 3.32 8.01
C LEU A 117 7.69 2.12 8.09
N TYR A 118 7.20 0.98 7.70
CA TYR A 118 7.94 -0.27 7.57
C TYR A 118 7.87 -0.77 6.13
N THR A 119 9.00 -1.24 5.61
CA THR A 119 9.05 -1.93 4.32
C THR A 119 9.91 -3.17 4.44
N TYR A 120 9.33 -4.33 4.13
CA TYR A 120 10.01 -5.61 4.13
C TYR A 120 9.71 -6.36 2.85
N GLN A 121 10.59 -7.26 2.45
CA GLN A 121 10.24 -8.24 1.42
C GLN A 121 9.48 -9.39 2.07
N SER A 122 8.17 -9.36 1.96
CA SER A 122 7.32 -10.44 2.45
C SER A 122 7.17 -11.56 1.42
N GLN A 123 6.35 -12.54 1.76
CA GLN A 123 6.03 -13.64 0.84
C GLN A 123 4.95 -13.30 -0.18
N SER A 124 4.23 -12.19 0.00
CA SER A 124 3.04 -11.89 -0.80
C SER A 124 3.35 -11.41 -2.21
N TYR A 125 4.34 -10.53 -2.35
CA TYR A 125 4.70 -9.92 -3.63
C TYR A 125 5.99 -10.52 -4.21
N ASP A 126 6.03 -10.62 -5.53
CA ASP A 126 7.16 -11.21 -6.24
C ASP A 126 8.20 -10.15 -6.60
N TYR A 127 9.28 -10.11 -5.86
CA TYR A 127 10.39 -9.17 -6.06
C TYR A 127 11.35 -9.60 -7.18
N LYS A 128 11.11 -10.75 -7.84
CA LYS A 128 11.91 -11.24 -8.97
C LYS A 128 13.42 -11.28 -8.70
N GLY A 129 13.79 -11.60 -7.47
CA GLY A 129 15.20 -11.69 -7.06
C GLY A 129 15.82 -10.37 -6.58
N ASP A 130 15.10 -9.27 -6.57
CA ASP A 130 15.57 -8.03 -5.95
C ASP A 130 15.78 -8.23 -4.44
N LYS A 131 16.91 -7.74 -3.92
CA LYS A 131 17.33 -8.00 -2.54
C LYS A 131 16.89 -6.94 -1.54
N TYR A 132 16.42 -5.79 -2.00
CA TYR A 132 16.14 -4.64 -1.15
C TYR A 132 14.64 -4.38 -1.02
N SER A 133 14.24 -3.89 0.14
CA SER A 133 12.88 -3.39 0.33
C SER A 133 12.67 -2.05 -0.39
N LEU A 134 11.42 -1.61 -0.51
CA LEU A 134 11.06 -0.41 -1.29
C LEU A 134 11.70 0.88 -0.78
N SER A 135 12.03 0.96 0.51
CA SER A 135 12.61 2.16 1.11
C SER A 135 14.14 2.16 1.18
N GLU A 136 14.80 1.07 0.79
CA GLU A 136 16.26 0.89 0.97
C GLU A 136 17.11 1.25 -0.26
N TYR A 137 16.51 1.51 -1.38
CA TYR A 137 17.25 1.89 -2.58
C TYR A 137 17.76 3.32 -2.54
#